data_0d66ba580ed1d7c47db7ad07148dd7ae
#
_entry.id   0d66ba580ed1d7c47db7ad07148dd7ae
#
_cell.length_a   1.000
_cell.length_b   1.000
_cell.length_c   1.000
_cell.angle_alpha   90.00
_cell.angle_beta   90.00
_cell.angle_gamma   90.00
#
_symmetry.space_group_name_H-M   'P 1'
#
loop_
_entity.id
_entity.type
_entity.pdbx_description
1 polymer ?
#
loop_
_entity_poly.entity_id
_entity_poly.type
_entity_poly.pdbx_seq_one_letter_code
_entity_poly.pdbx_strand_id
1 'polypeptide(L)'
;MRLADISNLCRLLSERAVAKLFKNKAKRTSSVASTSNVAGASGVAAEKSPAAEEQELLSNSSKKINQKTQKNLKTQKTFIHRIIEPIALVLAGVLFFSYPVASTLWNNHVSKQISIDYDKVSYNQAAGVRESILRSARKYNARRKKFFTADPYDGSDNYKKTVDYKSYIKQLDEPMGIMGIIKIPKIGVKLPIYHGTSRDVLARGAGHLYGTDLPVGGKNRHTVITAHTGLPTATMFDGLIDMKRGDYFYIDVQGDTMRYRVFRISVVDPQDISLLQREPGRDLATLLTCTPYGVNSHRLLITGYRVLPDPAHAPEDHLQWPLWMTLFVAAMILSLLIISIMVTGYLQKRKNKSDLRGKHILRETCLRA
;
A
#
# COMPACT_ATOMS: atom_id res chain seq x y z
N MET A 1 -1.88 14.80 -5.89
CA MET A 1 -1.47 14.74 -7.30
C MET A 1 -2.18 13.55 -7.93
N ARG A 2 -3.06 13.77 -8.91
CA ARG A 2 -3.93 12.72 -9.47
C ARG A 2 -3.16 11.86 -10.46
N LEU A 3 -3.41 10.56 -10.51
CA LEU A 3 -2.78 9.60 -11.45
C LEU A 3 -2.85 10.04 -12.93
N ALA A 4 -3.83 10.88 -13.29
CA ALA A 4 -3.95 11.50 -14.60
C ALA A 4 -2.79 12.46 -14.95
N ASP A 5 -2.17 13.11 -13.95
CA ASP A 5 -1.09 14.07 -14.16
C ASP A 5 0.23 13.39 -14.49
N ILE A 6 0.45 12.17 -13.95
CA ILE A 6 1.67 11.36 -14.21
C ILE A 6 1.62 10.77 -15.61
N SER A 7 0.45 10.33 -16.06
CA SER A 7 0.26 9.81 -17.43
C SER A 7 0.51 10.86 -18.49
N ASN A 8 0.04 12.10 -18.27
CA ASN A 8 0.28 13.22 -19.19
C ASN A 8 1.76 13.66 -19.20
N LEU A 9 2.44 13.62 -18.08
CA LEU A 9 3.86 13.94 -18.00
C LEU A 9 4.74 12.94 -18.76
N CYS A 10 4.45 11.64 -18.64
CA CYS A 10 5.14 10.59 -19.40
C CYS A 10 4.89 10.70 -20.91
N ARG A 11 3.68 11.08 -21.34
CA ARG A 11 3.35 11.29 -22.75
C ARG A 11 4.08 12.49 -23.33
N LEU A 12 4.13 13.61 -22.63
CA LEU A 12 4.85 14.82 -23.04
C LEU A 12 6.38 14.64 -23.11
N LEU A 13 6.95 13.82 -22.22
CA LEU A 13 8.39 13.51 -22.26
C LEU A 13 8.73 12.58 -23.43
N SER A 14 7.86 11.62 -23.79
CA SER A 14 8.07 10.73 -24.92
C SER A 14 7.95 11.47 -26.27
N GLU A 15 6.98 12.37 -26.41
CA GLU A 15 6.80 13.17 -27.64
C GLU A 15 7.92 14.17 -27.89
N ARG A 16 8.47 14.80 -26.81
CA ARG A 16 9.64 15.68 -26.92
C ARG A 16 10.94 14.94 -27.28
N ALA A 17 11.11 13.70 -26.81
CA ALA A 17 12.26 12.87 -27.14
C ALA A 17 12.23 12.42 -28.61
N VAL A 18 11.05 12.04 -29.13
CA VAL A 18 10.83 11.65 -30.52
C VAL A 18 11.00 12.84 -31.46
N ALA A 19 10.47 14.03 -31.14
CA ALA A 19 10.59 15.24 -31.95
C ALA A 19 12.06 15.72 -32.06
N LYS A 20 12.87 15.56 -31.00
CA LYS A 20 14.31 15.90 -31.03
C LYS A 20 15.11 14.94 -31.93
N LEU A 21 14.74 13.66 -31.99
CA LEU A 21 15.35 12.65 -32.87
C LEU A 21 15.04 12.91 -34.34
N PHE A 22 13.83 13.34 -34.68
CA PHE A 22 13.46 13.66 -36.07
C PHE A 22 14.09 14.96 -36.55
N LYS A 23 14.24 15.99 -35.70
CA LYS A 23 14.88 17.26 -36.07
C LYS A 23 16.38 17.13 -36.35
N ASN A 24 17.06 16.18 -35.71
CA ASN A 24 18.47 15.88 -35.98
C ASN A 24 18.69 15.05 -37.25
N LYS A 25 17.67 14.33 -37.74
CA LYS A 25 17.73 13.52 -38.95
C LYS A 25 17.52 14.41 -40.20
N ALA A 26 16.69 15.43 -40.12
CA ALA A 26 16.40 16.38 -41.21
C ALA A 26 17.58 17.35 -41.53
N LYS A 27 18.45 17.62 -40.54
CA LYS A 27 19.63 18.48 -40.75
C LYS A 27 20.81 17.80 -41.44
N ARG A 28 20.78 16.46 -41.61
CA ARG A 28 21.85 15.66 -42.25
C ARG A 28 21.61 15.38 -43.72
N THR A 29 20.42 15.68 -44.29
CA THR A 29 20.07 15.34 -45.66
C THR A 29 20.06 16.54 -46.63
N SER A 30 20.41 17.78 -46.15
CA SER A 30 20.34 18.98 -46.99
C SER A 30 21.71 19.53 -47.49
N SER A 31 22.81 18.75 -47.41
CA SER A 31 24.13 19.25 -47.81
C SER A 31 24.83 18.47 -48.94
N VAL A 32 24.09 17.69 -49.74
CA VAL A 32 24.69 17.11 -50.96
C VAL A 32 23.68 17.21 -52.11
N ALA A 33 23.67 18.31 -52.78
CA ALA A 33 23.19 18.44 -54.16
C ALA A 33 23.68 19.77 -54.75
N SER A 34 24.74 19.73 -55.52
CA SER A 34 24.88 20.54 -56.73
C SER A 34 26.23 20.33 -57.44
N THR A 35 26.07 20.23 -58.71
CA THR A 35 27.03 20.35 -59.83
C THR A 35 27.48 19.05 -60.43
N SER A 36 27.42 18.81 -61.67
CA SER A 36 26.90 19.37 -62.94
C SER A 36 27.32 18.43 -64.06
N ASN A 37 26.48 18.31 -65.10
CA ASN A 37 26.71 17.60 -66.35
C ASN A 37 27.95 18.07 -67.11
N VAL A 38 28.66 17.12 -67.80
CA VAL A 38 29.07 17.26 -69.20
C VAL A 38 29.37 15.86 -69.77
N ALA A 39 28.88 15.64 -71.02
CA ALA A 39 29.01 14.44 -71.84
C ALA A 39 30.34 14.47 -72.59
N GLY A 40 30.83 13.24 -72.97
CA GLY A 40 31.90 13.06 -73.89
C GLY A 40 32.34 11.58 -74.04
N ALA A 41 31.98 10.99 -75.14
CA ALA A 41 32.35 9.62 -75.53
C ALA A 41 33.80 9.54 -75.95
N SER A 42 34.50 8.43 -75.61
CA SER A 42 35.33 7.60 -76.52
C SER A 42 36.09 6.56 -75.71
N GLY A 43 36.02 5.32 -76.17
CA GLY A 43 36.65 4.17 -75.51
C GLY A 43 38.17 4.15 -75.77
N VAL A 44 38.89 3.91 -74.68
CA VAL A 44 40.24 3.34 -74.69
C VAL A 44 40.39 2.57 -73.39
N ALA A 45 40.88 1.34 -73.48
CA ALA A 45 41.13 0.52 -72.27
C ALA A 45 42.21 1.22 -71.44
N ALA A 46 41.80 1.79 -70.32
CA ALA A 46 42.67 2.50 -69.35
C ALA A 46 43.15 1.50 -68.31
N GLU A 47 44.42 1.26 -68.31
CA GLU A 47 45.22 0.72 -67.24
C GLU A 47 44.89 1.46 -65.94
N LYS A 48 44.42 0.75 -64.84
CA LYS A 48 44.03 1.37 -63.58
C LYS A 48 45.22 2.11 -62.97
N SER A 49 45.13 3.41 -62.86
CA SER A 49 46.10 4.24 -62.18
C SER A 49 46.27 3.79 -60.71
N PRO A 50 47.49 3.72 -60.16
CA PRO A 50 47.75 3.34 -58.75
C PRO A 50 46.92 4.13 -57.73
N ALA A 51 46.56 5.37 -58.02
CA ALA A 51 45.71 6.22 -57.18
C ALA A 51 44.25 5.70 -57.08
N ALA A 52 43.72 5.04 -58.12
CA ALA A 52 42.37 4.48 -58.09
C ALA A 52 42.30 3.19 -57.23
N GLU A 53 43.37 2.42 -57.24
CA GLU A 53 43.49 1.18 -56.43
C GLU A 53 43.62 1.53 -54.93
N GLU A 54 44.38 2.58 -54.61
CA GLU A 54 44.50 3.11 -53.23
C GLU A 54 43.17 3.69 -52.70
N GLN A 55 42.39 4.40 -53.51
CA GLN A 55 41.07 4.87 -53.16
C GLN A 55 40.07 3.75 -52.95
N GLU A 56 40.14 2.69 -53.78
CA GLU A 56 39.27 1.51 -53.62
C GLU A 56 39.62 0.72 -52.33
N LEU A 57 40.90 0.57 -52.00
CA LEU A 57 41.39 -0.02 -50.76
C LEU A 57 40.95 0.75 -49.50
N LEU A 58 41.07 2.07 -49.56
CA LEU A 58 40.61 2.95 -48.46
C LEU A 58 39.09 2.90 -48.28
N SER A 59 38.32 2.90 -49.39
CA SER A 59 36.86 2.79 -49.38
C SER A 59 36.42 1.42 -48.81
N ASN A 60 37.07 0.36 -49.22
CA ASN A 60 36.78 -1.00 -48.73
C ASN A 60 37.18 -1.19 -47.25
N SER A 61 38.27 -0.57 -46.80
CA SER A 61 38.67 -0.55 -45.39
C SER A 61 37.66 0.23 -44.55
N SER A 62 37.24 1.43 -45.01
CA SER A 62 36.24 2.22 -44.28
C SER A 62 34.88 1.56 -44.20
N LYS A 63 34.43 0.84 -45.26
CA LYS A 63 33.22 0.01 -45.27
C LYS A 63 33.31 -1.15 -44.28
N LYS A 64 34.45 -1.85 -44.22
CA LYS A 64 34.68 -2.94 -43.25
C LYS A 64 34.68 -2.43 -41.79
N ILE A 65 35.30 -1.28 -41.52
CA ILE A 65 35.32 -0.66 -40.21
C ILE A 65 33.88 -0.25 -39.80
N ASN A 66 33.14 0.36 -40.73
CA ASN A 66 31.76 0.79 -40.46
C ASN A 66 30.81 -0.39 -40.22
N GLN A 67 30.94 -1.50 -40.98
CA GLN A 67 30.18 -2.71 -40.75
C GLN A 67 30.53 -3.38 -39.42
N LYS A 68 31.81 -3.41 -39.04
CA LYS A 68 32.27 -3.97 -37.76
C LYS A 68 31.77 -3.13 -36.57
N THR A 69 31.76 -1.80 -36.71
CA THR A 69 31.23 -0.89 -35.70
C THR A 69 29.71 -1.02 -35.54
N GLN A 70 28.97 -1.11 -36.67
CA GLN A 70 27.52 -1.33 -36.66
C GLN A 70 27.15 -2.70 -36.06
N LYS A 71 27.91 -3.75 -36.37
CA LYS A 71 27.69 -5.09 -35.79
C LYS A 71 27.97 -5.12 -34.30
N ASN A 72 28.99 -4.41 -33.82
CA ASN A 72 29.29 -4.25 -32.40
C ASN A 72 28.21 -3.48 -31.68
N LEU A 73 27.69 -2.37 -32.25
CA LEU A 73 26.58 -1.59 -31.68
C LEU A 73 25.27 -2.38 -31.61
N LYS A 74 24.95 -3.17 -32.65
CA LYS A 74 23.79 -4.07 -32.62
C LYS A 74 23.93 -5.15 -31.54
N THR A 75 25.09 -5.78 -31.43
CA THR A 75 25.38 -6.81 -30.43
C THR A 75 25.34 -6.22 -29.00
N GLN A 76 25.80 -4.99 -28.83
CA GLN A 76 25.77 -4.31 -27.55
C GLN A 76 24.33 -3.91 -27.11
N LYS A 77 23.49 -3.47 -28.07
CA LYS A 77 22.08 -3.18 -27.80
C LYS A 77 21.28 -4.41 -27.42
N THR A 78 21.37 -5.48 -28.19
CA THR A 78 20.69 -6.75 -27.90
C THR A 78 21.14 -7.37 -26.59
N PHE A 79 22.38 -7.13 -26.22
CA PHE A 79 22.95 -7.62 -24.97
C PHE A 79 22.48 -6.84 -23.73
N ILE A 80 22.38 -5.51 -23.82
CA ILE A 80 21.83 -4.66 -22.77
C ILE A 80 20.36 -5.02 -22.51
N HIS A 81 19.54 -5.21 -23.55
CA HIS A 81 18.14 -5.63 -23.42
C HIS A 81 17.99 -6.96 -22.68
N ARG A 82 18.82 -7.96 -22.99
CA ARG A 82 18.76 -9.29 -22.35
C ARG A 82 19.00 -9.29 -20.83
N ILE A 83 19.58 -8.24 -20.28
CA ILE A 83 19.88 -8.15 -18.84
C ILE A 83 19.02 -7.10 -18.17
N ILE A 84 18.83 -5.95 -18.79
CA ILE A 84 18.03 -4.87 -18.22
C ILE A 84 16.55 -5.27 -18.13
N GLU A 85 16.01 -5.96 -19.14
CA GLU A 85 14.60 -6.38 -19.12
C GLU A 85 14.25 -7.28 -17.93
N PRO A 86 14.94 -8.42 -17.65
CA PRO A 86 14.59 -9.25 -16.51
C PRO A 86 14.82 -8.54 -15.17
N ILE A 87 15.87 -7.72 -15.06
CA ILE A 87 16.11 -6.93 -13.84
C ILE A 87 14.99 -5.90 -13.64
N ALA A 88 14.60 -5.18 -14.69
CA ALA A 88 13.51 -4.20 -14.62
C ALA A 88 12.18 -4.87 -14.25
N LEU A 89 11.92 -6.06 -14.77
CA LEU A 89 10.71 -6.84 -14.50
C LEU A 89 10.66 -7.31 -13.04
N VAL A 90 11.78 -7.79 -12.49
CA VAL A 90 11.87 -8.19 -11.08
C VAL A 90 11.76 -6.98 -10.17
N LEU A 91 12.40 -5.86 -10.49
CA LEU A 91 12.27 -4.63 -9.72
C LEU A 91 10.83 -4.10 -9.73
N ALA A 92 10.16 -4.13 -10.88
CA ALA A 92 8.74 -3.79 -10.98
C ALA A 92 7.87 -4.71 -10.13
N GLY A 93 8.15 -6.01 -10.11
CA GLY A 93 7.51 -6.99 -9.25
C GLY A 93 7.71 -6.69 -7.76
N VAL A 94 8.96 -6.41 -7.35
CA VAL A 94 9.27 -6.04 -5.96
C VAL A 94 8.53 -4.77 -5.54
N LEU A 95 8.49 -3.74 -6.39
CA LEU A 95 7.74 -2.51 -6.13
C LEU A 95 6.24 -2.77 -6.01
N PHE A 96 5.68 -3.59 -6.90
CA PHE A 96 4.26 -3.94 -6.85
C PHE A 96 3.91 -4.70 -5.55
N PHE A 97 4.69 -5.69 -5.19
CA PHE A 97 4.47 -6.45 -3.95
C PHE A 97 4.85 -5.69 -2.67
N SER A 98 5.64 -4.61 -2.74
CA SER A 98 5.91 -3.76 -1.58
C SER A 98 4.71 -2.87 -1.19
N TYR A 99 3.79 -2.62 -2.12
CA TYR A 99 2.64 -1.73 -1.89
C TYR A 99 1.73 -2.15 -0.72
N PRO A 100 1.29 -3.41 -0.57
CA PRO A 100 0.44 -3.81 0.56
C PRO A 100 1.12 -3.58 1.91
N VAL A 101 2.42 -3.89 2.01
CA VAL A 101 3.19 -3.69 3.26
C VAL A 101 3.33 -2.20 3.57
N ALA A 102 3.76 -1.41 2.59
CA ALA A 102 3.96 0.03 2.77
C ALA A 102 2.64 0.75 3.11
N SER A 103 1.54 0.42 2.40
CA SER A 103 0.23 1.01 2.66
C SER A 103 -0.33 0.62 4.03
N THR A 104 -0.14 -0.62 4.47
CA THR A 104 -0.58 -1.07 5.80
C THR A 104 0.17 -0.33 6.91
N LEU A 105 1.50 -0.23 6.81
CA LEU A 105 2.30 0.52 7.79
C LEU A 105 1.90 1.99 7.85
N TRP A 106 1.67 2.61 6.69
CA TRP A 106 1.25 3.99 6.60
C TRP A 106 -0.13 4.21 7.22
N ASN A 107 -1.12 3.41 6.87
CA ASN A 107 -2.48 3.56 7.38
C ASN A 107 -2.58 3.26 8.87
N ASN A 108 -1.86 2.25 9.37
CA ASN A 108 -1.77 1.98 10.81
C ASN A 108 -1.12 3.16 11.56
N HIS A 109 -0.06 3.75 10.99
CA HIS A 109 0.56 4.94 11.57
C HIS A 109 -0.40 6.14 11.61
N VAL A 110 -1.11 6.41 10.52
CA VAL A 110 -2.11 7.49 10.42
C VAL A 110 -3.23 7.28 11.46
N SER A 111 -3.79 6.07 11.56
CA SER A 111 -4.83 5.75 12.53
C SER A 111 -4.35 5.96 13.98
N LYS A 112 -3.09 5.60 14.26
CA LYS A 112 -2.47 5.82 15.57
C LYS A 112 -2.30 7.32 15.88
N GLN A 113 -1.85 8.12 14.90
CA GLN A 113 -1.72 9.57 15.07
C GLN A 113 -3.06 10.25 15.32
N ILE A 114 -4.09 9.91 14.54
CA ILE A 114 -5.45 10.40 14.74
C ILE A 114 -5.95 10.08 16.16
N SER A 115 -5.67 8.86 16.64
CA SER A 115 -6.04 8.44 17.99
C SER A 115 -5.29 9.21 19.08
N ILE A 116 -4.02 9.53 18.87
CA ILE A 116 -3.23 10.36 19.79
C ILE A 116 -3.76 11.80 19.84
N ASP A 117 -4.11 12.34 18.68
CA ASP A 117 -4.63 13.71 18.59
C ASP A 117 -6.02 13.82 19.24
N TYR A 118 -6.89 12.81 19.08
CA TYR A 118 -8.15 12.72 19.83
C TYR A 118 -7.90 12.69 21.34
N ASP A 119 -6.99 11.83 21.84
CA ASP A 119 -6.64 11.75 23.25
C ASP A 119 -6.22 13.14 23.77
N LYS A 120 -5.32 13.86 23.07
CA LYS A 120 -4.88 15.20 23.45
C LYS A 120 -6.03 16.21 23.53
N VAL A 121 -6.90 16.22 22.51
CA VAL A 121 -8.06 17.13 22.49
C VAL A 121 -8.99 16.83 23.64
N SER A 122 -9.33 15.56 23.86
CA SER A 122 -10.26 15.12 24.91
C SER A 122 -9.71 15.41 26.31
N TYR A 123 -8.41 15.21 26.56
CA TYR A 123 -7.81 15.50 27.87
C TYR A 123 -7.70 17.01 28.14
N ASN A 124 -7.50 17.83 27.11
CA ASN A 124 -7.38 19.28 27.26
C ASN A 124 -8.74 20.01 27.35
N GLN A 125 -9.86 19.34 27.08
CA GLN A 125 -11.17 19.92 27.25
C GLN A 125 -11.48 20.18 28.74
N ALA A 126 -12.19 21.29 29.01
CA ALA A 126 -12.65 21.58 30.36
C ALA A 126 -13.54 20.46 30.90
N ALA A 127 -13.32 20.05 32.16
CA ALA A 127 -14.03 18.92 32.76
C ALA A 127 -15.56 19.05 32.67
N GLY A 128 -16.11 20.27 32.82
CA GLY A 128 -17.55 20.53 32.68
C GLY A 128 -18.09 20.28 31.28
N VAL A 129 -17.29 20.53 30.23
CA VAL A 129 -17.65 20.25 28.82
C VAL A 129 -17.69 18.74 28.59
N ARG A 130 -16.64 18.01 28.98
CA ARG A 130 -16.57 16.54 28.87
C ARG A 130 -17.75 15.87 29.59
N GLU A 131 -18.04 16.27 30.84
CA GLU A 131 -19.16 15.71 31.59
C GLU A 131 -20.52 16.03 30.94
N SER A 132 -20.69 17.22 30.34
CA SER A 132 -21.89 17.57 29.58
C SER A 132 -22.12 16.66 28.39
N ILE A 133 -21.06 16.37 27.62
CA ILE A 133 -21.07 15.48 26.45
C ILE A 133 -21.41 14.05 26.87
N LEU A 134 -20.72 13.52 27.88
CA LEU A 134 -20.99 12.18 28.43
C LEU A 134 -22.41 12.06 29.00
N ARG A 135 -22.91 13.07 29.67
CA ARG A 135 -24.28 13.11 30.20
C ARG A 135 -25.31 13.09 29.08
N SER A 136 -25.08 13.84 27.99
CA SER A 136 -25.92 13.79 26.79
C SER A 136 -25.98 12.39 26.20
N ALA A 137 -24.83 11.74 26.03
CA ALA A 137 -24.73 10.39 25.48
C ALA A 137 -25.41 9.35 26.41
N ARG A 138 -25.20 9.43 27.71
CA ARG A 138 -25.91 8.58 28.71
C ARG A 138 -27.41 8.79 28.65
N LYS A 139 -27.89 10.04 28.50
CA LYS A 139 -29.31 10.36 28.33
C LYS A 139 -29.90 9.82 27.05
N TYR A 140 -29.12 9.88 25.96
CA TYR A 140 -29.49 9.24 24.68
C TYR A 140 -29.68 7.72 24.87
N ASN A 141 -28.69 7.03 25.45
CA ASN A 141 -28.79 5.59 25.75
C ASN A 141 -30.00 5.25 26.64
N ALA A 142 -30.33 6.08 27.63
CA ALA A 142 -31.45 5.87 28.53
C ALA A 142 -32.82 5.98 27.85
N ARG A 143 -32.96 6.87 26.85
CA ARG A 143 -34.19 7.05 26.06
C ARG A 143 -34.48 5.94 25.09
N ARG A 144 -33.45 5.20 24.63
CA ARG A 144 -33.59 4.13 23.67
C ARG A 144 -34.17 2.86 24.31
N LYS A 145 -35.45 2.63 24.04
CA LYS A 145 -36.16 1.43 24.53
C LYS A 145 -35.90 0.19 23.67
N LYS A 146 -35.76 0.40 22.34
CA LYS A 146 -35.52 -0.70 21.39
C LYS A 146 -34.06 -0.76 21.04
N PHE A 147 -33.49 -1.95 21.17
CA PHE A 147 -32.20 -2.31 20.65
C PHE A 147 -32.43 -2.86 19.24
N PHE A 148 -32.01 -2.10 18.22
CA PHE A 148 -32.18 -2.47 16.82
C PHE A 148 -30.84 -2.37 16.12
N THR A 149 -30.44 -3.45 15.50
CA THR A 149 -29.20 -3.47 14.71
C THR A 149 -29.35 -4.45 13.55
N ALA A 150 -28.51 -4.25 12.52
CA ALA A 150 -28.35 -5.12 11.36
C ALA A 150 -26.90 -5.50 11.22
N ASP A 151 -26.58 -6.38 10.28
CA ASP A 151 -25.19 -6.70 9.98
C ASP A 151 -24.46 -5.42 9.54
N PRO A 152 -23.30 -5.07 10.16
CA PRO A 152 -22.57 -3.86 9.82
C PRO A 152 -22.01 -3.83 8.40
N TYR A 153 -21.99 -4.97 7.70
CA TYR A 153 -21.41 -5.14 6.38
C TYR A 153 -22.44 -5.34 5.27
N ASP A 154 -23.75 -5.27 5.57
CA ASP A 154 -24.82 -5.46 4.57
C ASP A 154 -24.95 -4.29 3.57
N GLY A 155 -24.32 -3.14 3.90
CA GLY A 155 -24.35 -1.95 3.07
C GLY A 155 -25.69 -1.21 3.04
N SER A 156 -26.68 -1.61 3.85
CA SER A 156 -27.96 -0.94 3.93
C SER A 156 -27.85 0.40 4.67
N ASP A 157 -28.20 1.50 4.00
CA ASP A 157 -28.11 2.87 4.52
C ASP A 157 -29.49 3.51 4.79
N ASN A 158 -30.55 2.75 4.71
CA ASN A 158 -31.94 3.25 4.82
C ASN A 158 -32.21 3.96 6.16
N TYR A 159 -31.56 3.54 7.23
CA TYR A 159 -31.69 4.15 8.57
C TYR A 159 -31.11 5.57 8.64
N LYS A 160 -30.17 5.95 7.77
CA LYS A 160 -29.50 7.26 7.79
C LYS A 160 -30.46 8.44 7.61
N LYS A 161 -31.61 8.22 6.98
CA LYS A 161 -32.64 9.25 6.77
C LYS A 161 -33.54 9.46 7.98
N THR A 162 -33.50 8.59 8.99
CA THR A 162 -34.37 8.66 10.17
C THR A 162 -33.99 9.80 11.12
N VAL A 163 -34.98 10.31 11.85
CA VAL A 163 -34.76 11.35 12.89
C VAL A 163 -33.87 10.81 14.02
N ASP A 164 -34.01 9.53 14.36
CA ASP A 164 -33.19 8.87 15.39
C ASP A 164 -31.72 8.83 14.98
N TYR A 165 -31.41 8.51 13.71
CA TYR A 165 -30.04 8.54 13.22
C TYR A 165 -29.44 9.95 13.24
N LYS A 166 -30.21 10.97 12.87
CA LYS A 166 -29.78 12.39 12.98
C LYS A 166 -29.48 12.80 14.42
N SER A 167 -30.23 12.26 15.39
CA SER A 167 -29.96 12.47 16.81
C SER A 167 -28.73 11.70 17.28
N TYR A 168 -28.51 10.49 16.77
CA TYR A 168 -27.36 9.64 17.05
C TYR A 168 -26.03 10.29 16.63
N ILE A 169 -25.93 10.80 15.42
CA ILE A 169 -24.70 11.40 14.88
C ILE A 169 -24.29 12.70 15.61
N LYS A 170 -25.20 13.31 16.38
CA LYS A 170 -24.91 14.48 17.21
C LYS A 170 -24.35 14.13 18.59
N GLN A 171 -24.33 12.83 18.96
CA GLN A 171 -23.79 12.40 20.25
C GLN A 171 -22.30 12.09 20.07
N LEU A 172 -21.47 12.54 21.02
CA LEU A 172 -20.02 12.30 20.96
C LEU A 172 -19.41 12.77 19.64
N ASP A 173 -19.96 13.84 19.06
CA ASP A 173 -19.52 14.41 17.78
C ASP A 173 -18.36 15.39 18.03
N GLU A 174 -17.17 14.83 18.18
CA GLU A 174 -15.94 15.56 18.40
C GLU A 174 -15.25 15.94 17.08
N PRO A 175 -14.21 16.79 17.10
CA PRO A 175 -13.44 17.12 15.92
C PRO A 175 -13.04 15.88 15.14
N MET A 176 -13.17 15.90 13.82
CA MET A 176 -12.95 14.79 12.86
C MET A 176 -14.05 13.70 12.91
N GLY A 177 -15.17 13.87 13.64
CA GLY A 177 -16.28 12.90 13.70
C GLY A 177 -15.95 11.64 14.52
N ILE A 178 -15.01 11.74 15.47
CA ILE A 178 -14.55 10.62 16.29
C ILE A 178 -15.36 10.57 17.58
N MET A 179 -15.95 9.42 17.90
CA MET A 179 -16.70 9.17 19.15
C MET A 179 -15.80 8.79 20.32
N GLY A 180 -14.69 8.13 20.03
CA GLY A 180 -13.77 7.56 21.00
C GLY A 180 -12.68 6.74 20.33
N ILE A 181 -11.87 6.06 21.13
CA ILE A 181 -10.77 5.23 20.67
C ILE A 181 -10.94 3.81 21.22
N ILE A 182 -10.80 2.79 20.37
CA ILE A 182 -10.66 1.40 20.81
C ILE A 182 -9.17 1.06 20.90
N LYS A 183 -8.76 0.48 22.04
CA LYS A 183 -7.39 0.03 22.32
C LYS A 183 -7.41 -1.44 22.73
N ILE A 184 -6.65 -2.26 22.03
CA ILE A 184 -6.48 -3.69 22.32
C ILE A 184 -4.99 -4.00 22.37
N PRO A 185 -4.32 -3.77 23.51
CA PRO A 185 -2.85 -3.85 23.62
C PRO A 185 -2.29 -5.20 23.17
N LYS A 186 -2.97 -6.29 23.52
CA LYS A 186 -2.54 -7.64 23.17
C LYS A 186 -2.29 -7.85 21.68
N ILE A 187 -3.07 -7.21 20.83
CA ILE A 187 -2.98 -7.32 19.36
C ILE A 187 -2.58 -6.01 18.70
N GLY A 188 -2.00 -5.07 19.45
CA GLY A 188 -1.46 -3.80 18.97
C GLY A 188 -2.46 -2.91 18.24
N VAL A 189 -3.75 -3.01 18.59
CA VAL A 189 -4.81 -2.21 17.95
C VAL A 189 -5.05 -0.93 18.71
N LYS A 190 -4.95 0.20 18.02
CA LYS A 190 -5.38 1.53 18.46
C LYS A 190 -6.07 2.23 17.29
N LEU A 191 -7.41 2.26 17.30
CA LEU A 191 -8.22 2.77 16.20
C LEU A 191 -9.23 3.82 16.69
N PRO A 192 -9.47 4.89 15.90
CA PRO A 192 -10.57 5.79 16.13
C PRO A 192 -11.91 5.09 15.86
N ILE A 193 -12.91 5.39 16.69
CA ILE A 193 -14.28 4.91 16.54
C ILE A 193 -15.11 6.03 15.92
N TYR A 194 -15.74 5.76 14.80
CA TYR A 194 -16.62 6.69 14.08
C TYR A 194 -18.10 6.28 14.20
N HIS A 195 -18.99 7.22 13.88
CA HIS A 195 -20.43 6.95 13.82
C HIS A 195 -20.81 6.03 12.65
N GLY A 196 -21.54 4.96 12.96
CA GLY A 196 -22.07 4.03 11.96
C GLY A 196 -21.00 3.10 11.38
N THR A 197 -21.40 2.36 10.34
CA THR A 197 -20.61 1.26 9.75
C THR A 197 -20.57 1.34 8.23
N SER A 198 -20.68 2.55 7.66
CA SER A 198 -20.56 2.71 6.21
C SER A 198 -19.18 2.33 5.71
N ARG A 199 -19.06 2.02 4.43
CA ARG A 199 -17.77 1.67 3.79
C ARG A 199 -16.70 2.73 4.04
N ASP A 200 -17.06 4.03 3.97
CA ASP A 200 -16.13 5.13 4.21
C ASP A 200 -15.66 5.20 5.67
N VAL A 201 -16.53 4.85 6.63
CA VAL A 201 -16.19 4.74 8.06
C VAL A 201 -15.23 3.60 8.28
N LEU A 202 -15.59 2.40 7.83
CA LEU A 202 -14.80 1.19 8.06
C LEU A 202 -13.46 1.19 7.30
N ALA A 203 -13.33 1.99 6.23
CA ALA A 203 -12.05 2.19 5.54
C ALA A 203 -11.07 3.07 6.35
N ARG A 204 -11.55 3.90 7.29
CA ARG A 204 -10.73 4.83 8.09
C ARG A 204 -10.42 4.34 9.50
N GLY A 205 -11.25 3.45 10.06
CA GLY A 205 -11.09 2.98 11.43
C GLY A 205 -12.20 2.03 11.86
N ALA A 206 -12.48 2.01 13.15
CA ALA A 206 -13.60 1.26 13.70
C ALA A 206 -14.90 2.07 13.60
N GLY A 207 -16.02 1.39 13.40
CA GLY A 207 -17.36 1.95 13.37
C GLY A 207 -18.16 1.52 14.60
N HIS A 208 -18.93 2.44 15.18
CA HIS A 208 -19.93 2.09 16.18
C HIS A 208 -21.21 1.64 15.48
N LEU A 209 -21.67 0.42 15.78
CA LEU A 209 -22.85 -0.16 15.14
C LEU A 209 -24.10 0.59 15.59
N TYR A 210 -24.71 1.34 14.65
CA TYR A 210 -25.95 2.04 14.89
C TYR A 210 -27.04 1.09 15.39
N GLY A 211 -27.80 1.52 16.38
CA GLY A 211 -28.81 0.67 17.04
C GLY A 211 -28.33 0.07 18.35
N THR A 212 -27.03 -0.01 18.60
CA THR A 212 -26.46 -0.41 19.89
C THR A 212 -26.28 0.81 20.82
N ASP A 213 -25.95 0.61 22.09
CA ASP A 213 -25.70 1.71 23.02
C ASP A 213 -24.41 2.43 22.68
N LEU A 214 -24.40 3.77 22.82
CA LEU A 214 -23.18 4.57 22.70
C LEU A 214 -22.11 4.09 23.70
N PRO A 215 -20.81 4.16 23.37
CA PRO A 215 -19.71 3.58 24.13
C PRO A 215 -19.34 4.44 25.35
N VAL A 216 -20.30 4.73 26.21
CA VAL A 216 -20.12 5.51 27.46
C VAL A 216 -20.39 4.67 28.73
N GLY A 217 -20.45 3.36 28.55
CA GLY A 217 -20.70 2.40 29.62
C GLY A 217 -22.06 2.53 30.28
N GLY A 218 -22.25 1.77 31.37
CA GLY A 218 -23.41 1.82 32.19
C GLY A 218 -24.14 0.46 32.33
N LYS A 219 -24.83 0.29 33.45
CA LYS A 219 -25.59 -0.94 33.73
C LYS A 219 -26.71 -1.13 32.72
N ASN A 220 -26.91 -2.38 32.24
CA ASN A 220 -27.86 -2.76 31.19
C ASN A 220 -27.55 -2.09 29.84
N ARG A 221 -26.27 -1.93 29.50
CA ARG A 221 -25.82 -1.37 28.23
C ARG A 221 -24.96 -2.35 27.46
N HIS A 222 -25.08 -2.28 26.15
CA HIS A 222 -24.28 -3.10 25.24
C HIS A 222 -23.89 -2.23 24.02
N THR A 223 -22.62 -1.89 23.92
CA THR A 223 -22.05 -1.22 22.77
C THR A 223 -21.40 -2.22 21.82
N VAL A 224 -21.50 -2.01 20.52
CA VAL A 224 -20.86 -2.85 19.51
C VAL A 224 -19.98 -1.99 18.62
N ILE A 225 -18.72 -2.37 18.54
CA ILE A 225 -17.69 -1.72 17.72
C ILE A 225 -17.21 -2.71 16.68
N THR A 226 -17.20 -2.31 15.43
CA THR A 226 -16.80 -3.17 14.31
C THR A 226 -15.65 -2.54 13.52
N ALA A 227 -14.77 -3.38 13.01
CA ALA A 227 -13.76 -2.98 12.03
C ALA A 227 -13.47 -4.16 11.08
N HIS A 228 -12.91 -3.83 9.94
CA HIS A 228 -12.57 -4.84 8.94
C HIS A 228 -11.50 -5.84 9.41
N THR A 229 -11.55 -7.01 8.79
CA THR A 229 -10.47 -8.02 8.77
C THR A 229 -10.15 -8.35 7.31
N GLY A 230 -8.89 -8.63 7.00
CA GLY A 230 -8.47 -8.99 5.65
C GLY A 230 -8.32 -7.84 4.68
N LEU A 231 -8.15 -6.61 5.15
CA LEU A 231 -7.81 -5.49 4.27
C LEU A 231 -6.33 -5.56 3.86
N PRO A 232 -6.01 -5.43 2.55
CA PRO A 232 -4.62 -5.44 2.11
C PRO A 232 -3.85 -4.16 2.47
N THR A 233 -4.53 -3.15 3.02
CA THR A 233 -3.98 -1.82 3.27
C THR A 233 -3.98 -1.40 4.75
N ALA A 234 -4.57 -2.19 5.65
CA ALA A 234 -4.62 -1.90 7.08
C ALA A 234 -4.89 -3.18 7.87
N THR A 235 -4.31 -3.30 9.07
CA THR A 235 -4.53 -4.49 9.92
C THR A 235 -5.86 -4.48 10.65
N MET A 236 -6.40 -3.31 10.98
CA MET A 236 -7.69 -3.15 11.68
C MET A 236 -7.92 -4.20 12.79
N PHE A 237 -8.89 -5.11 12.61
CA PHE A 237 -9.21 -6.21 13.53
C PHE A 237 -8.67 -7.59 13.10
N ASP A 238 -7.62 -7.64 12.23
CA ASP A 238 -7.01 -8.91 11.79
C ASP A 238 -6.61 -9.81 12.96
N GLY A 239 -5.99 -9.23 14.00
CA GLY A 239 -5.56 -9.96 15.20
C GLY A 239 -6.68 -10.33 16.17
N LEU A 240 -7.94 -9.99 15.90
CA LEU A 240 -9.03 -10.25 16.85
C LEU A 240 -9.24 -11.74 17.11
N ILE A 241 -8.87 -12.59 16.15
CA ILE A 241 -8.92 -14.06 16.29
C ILE A 241 -7.96 -14.60 17.38
N ASP A 242 -6.91 -13.84 17.72
CA ASP A 242 -5.91 -14.22 18.74
C ASP A 242 -6.34 -13.87 20.17
N MET A 243 -7.49 -13.19 20.31
CA MET A 243 -8.07 -12.86 21.61
C MET A 243 -8.60 -14.09 22.31
N LYS A 244 -8.40 -14.13 23.64
CA LYS A 244 -8.82 -15.25 24.50
C LYS A 244 -9.71 -14.73 25.64
N ARG A 245 -10.51 -15.63 26.20
CA ARG A 245 -11.25 -15.32 27.45
C ARG A 245 -10.27 -14.92 28.53
N GLY A 246 -10.57 -13.82 29.22
CA GLY A 246 -9.70 -13.24 30.24
C GLY A 246 -8.85 -12.07 29.77
N ASP A 247 -8.67 -11.89 28.45
CA ASP A 247 -7.97 -10.74 27.86
C ASP A 247 -8.77 -9.45 28.07
N TYR A 248 -8.09 -8.33 27.87
CA TYR A 248 -8.67 -7.00 28.05
C TYR A 248 -8.62 -6.20 26.76
N PHE A 249 -9.65 -5.37 26.58
CA PHE A 249 -9.65 -4.26 25.65
C PHE A 249 -10.22 -3.01 26.33
N TYR A 250 -9.94 -1.85 25.77
CA TYR A 250 -10.25 -0.58 26.38
C TYR A 250 -10.96 0.33 25.37
N ILE A 251 -11.92 1.10 25.86
CA ILE A 251 -12.64 2.11 25.08
C ILE A 251 -12.44 3.44 25.78
N ASP A 252 -11.79 4.38 25.11
CA ASP A 252 -11.57 5.72 25.59
C ASP A 252 -12.58 6.68 24.96
N VAL A 253 -13.33 7.38 25.80
CA VAL A 253 -14.32 8.37 25.36
C VAL A 253 -14.24 9.58 26.27
N GLN A 254 -13.97 10.75 25.70
CA GLN A 254 -13.88 12.02 26.45
C GLN A 254 -12.90 11.98 27.64
N GLY A 255 -11.79 11.25 27.47
CA GLY A 255 -10.79 11.08 28.51
C GLY A 255 -11.11 10.04 29.59
N ASP A 256 -12.28 9.40 29.52
CA ASP A 256 -12.62 8.27 30.39
C ASP A 256 -12.19 6.96 29.72
N THR A 257 -11.27 6.20 30.35
CA THR A 257 -10.81 4.89 29.87
C THR A 257 -11.62 3.77 30.51
N MET A 258 -12.46 3.11 29.75
CA MET A 258 -13.28 1.98 30.20
C MET A 258 -12.61 0.65 29.88
N ARG A 259 -12.39 -0.21 30.89
CA ARG A 259 -11.75 -1.52 30.76
C ARG A 259 -12.77 -2.63 30.66
N TYR A 260 -12.70 -3.44 29.57
CA TYR A 260 -13.56 -4.61 29.36
C TYR A 260 -12.75 -5.90 29.39
N ARG A 261 -13.22 -6.91 30.13
CA ARG A 261 -12.61 -8.24 30.18
C ARG A 261 -13.41 -9.21 29.33
N VAL A 262 -12.75 -9.85 28.37
CA VAL A 262 -13.36 -10.84 27.46
C VAL A 262 -13.86 -12.06 28.25
N PHE A 263 -15.13 -12.39 28.10
CA PHE A 263 -15.73 -13.58 28.69
C PHE A 263 -16.40 -14.50 27.68
N ARG A 264 -16.80 -13.96 26.51
CA ARG A 264 -17.46 -14.73 25.45
C ARG A 264 -16.79 -14.46 24.11
N ILE A 265 -16.52 -15.53 23.38
CA ILE A 265 -16.02 -15.52 22.02
C ILE A 265 -16.95 -16.43 21.22
N SER A 266 -17.54 -15.90 20.14
CA SER A 266 -18.53 -16.60 19.33
C SER A 266 -18.32 -16.33 17.86
N VAL A 267 -18.58 -17.32 17.03
CA VAL A 267 -18.69 -17.18 15.58
C VAL A 267 -20.15 -17.41 15.21
N VAL A 268 -20.75 -16.47 14.53
CA VAL A 268 -22.17 -16.46 14.19
C VAL A 268 -22.41 -16.14 12.72
N ASP A 269 -23.58 -16.46 12.21
CA ASP A 269 -24.01 -16.01 10.90
C ASP A 269 -24.19 -14.47 10.88
N PRO A 270 -24.03 -13.82 9.72
CA PRO A 270 -24.16 -12.37 9.59
C PRO A 270 -25.50 -11.81 10.09
N GLN A 271 -26.56 -12.58 9.97
CA GLN A 271 -27.92 -12.16 10.38
C GLN A 271 -28.24 -12.48 11.84
N ASP A 272 -27.41 -13.25 12.54
CA ASP A 272 -27.62 -13.56 13.93
C ASP A 272 -27.12 -12.44 14.85
N ILE A 273 -28.05 -11.61 15.29
CA ILE A 273 -27.83 -10.49 16.23
C ILE A 273 -28.19 -10.86 17.68
N SER A 274 -28.52 -12.11 17.98
CA SER A 274 -29.01 -12.54 19.30
C SER A 274 -28.01 -12.23 20.43
N LEU A 275 -26.70 -12.42 20.16
CA LEU A 275 -25.63 -12.15 21.11
C LEU A 275 -25.25 -10.67 21.25
N LEU A 276 -25.83 -9.78 20.45
CA LEU A 276 -25.59 -8.35 20.52
C LEU A 276 -26.62 -7.63 21.41
N GLN A 277 -27.61 -8.33 21.94
CA GLN A 277 -28.67 -7.76 22.79
C GLN A 277 -28.14 -7.35 24.15
N ARG A 278 -28.84 -6.42 24.82
CA ARG A 278 -28.55 -6.03 26.22
C ARG A 278 -28.77 -7.19 27.17
N GLU A 279 -27.87 -7.36 28.13
CA GLU A 279 -28.03 -8.33 29.21
C GLU A 279 -28.33 -7.59 30.52
N PRO A 280 -29.36 -8.03 31.29
CA PRO A 280 -29.69 -7.38 32.56
C PRO A 280 -28.52 -7.36 33.55
N GLY A 281 -28.32 -6.23 34.19
CA GLY A 281 -27.27 -6.08 35.19
C GLY A 281 -25.87 -5.86 34.68
N ARG A 282 -25.60 -6.04 33.36
CA ARG A 282 -24.27 -5.99 32.79
C ARG A 282 -23.99 -4.71 32.01
N ASP A 283 -22.75 -4.33 31.97
CA ASP A 283 -22.17 -3.32 31.08
C ASP A 283 -21.27 -4.07 30.11
N LEU A 284 -21.71 -4.17 28.84
CA LEU A 284 -21.08 -5.00 27.81
C LEU A 284 -20.56 -4.16 26.66
N ALA A 285 -19.43 -4.63 26.11
CA ALA A 285 -18.92 -4.20 24.83
C ALA A 285 -18.56 -5.40 23.96
N THR A 286 -18.97 -5.39 22.70
CA THR A 286 -18.61 -6.43 21.73
C THR A 286 -17.78 -5.82 20.60
N LEU A 287 -16.66 -6.47 20.31
CA LEU A 287 -15.86 -6.23 19.12
C LEU A 287 -16.32 -7.23 18.05
N LEU A 288 -16.65 -6.72 16.87
CA LEU A 288 -17.21 -7.50 15.76
C LEU A 288 -16.34 -7.37 14.52
N THR A 289 -16.02 -8.50 13.90
CA THR A 289 -15.33 -8.52 12.61
C THR A 289 -15.76 -9.71 11.75
N CYS A 290 -15.34 -9.73 10.48
CA CYS A 290 -15.61 -10.86 9.59
C CYS A 290 -14.66 -12.04 9.88
N THR A 291 -15.11 -13.28 9.61
CA THR A 291 -14.32 -14.50 9.72
C THR A 291 -14.90 -15.58 8.77
N PRO A 292 -14.11 -16.59 8.31
CA PRO A 292 -12.65 -16.69 8.32
C PRO A 292 -11.97 -15.59 7.48
N TYR A 293 -10.70 -15.33 7.76
CA TYR A 293 -9.89 -14.33 7.03
C TYR A 293 -9.96 -14.54 5.51
N GLY A 294 -10.34 -13.48 4.79
CA GLY A 294 -10.46 -13.48 3.32
C GLY A 294 -11.72 -14.16 2.76
N VAL A 295 -12.45 -14.98 3.56
CA VAL A 295 -13.73 -15.60 3.16
C VAL A 295 -14.91 -14.78 3.64
N ASN A 296 -14.86 -14.29 4.88
CA ASN A 296 -15.82 -13.34 5.48
C ASN A 296 -17.28 -13.82 5.55
N SER A 297 -17.50 -15.15 5.57
CA SER A 297 -18.82 -15.76 5.57
C SER A 297 -19.57 -15.64 6.91
N HIS A 298 -18.84 -15.48 8.00
CA HIS A 298 -19.38 -15.39 9.36
C HIS A 298 -18.90 -14.13 10.06
N ARG A 299 -19.37 -13.89 11.29
CA ARG A 299 -18.94 -12.79 12.16
C ARG A 299 -18.31 -13.35 13.42
N LEU A 300 -17.10 -12.88 13.74
CA LEU A 300 -16.42 -13.13 15.02
C LEU A 300 -16.84 -12.05 16.01
N LEU A 301 -17.37 -12.47 17.13
CA LEU A 301 -17.82 -11.64 18.25
C LEU A 301 -16.93 -11.88 19.46
N ILE A 302 -16.24 -10.82 19.93
CA ILE A 302 -15.48 -10.82 21.17
C ILE A 302 -16.20 -9.94 22.17
N THR A 303 -16.92 -10.53 23.12
CA THR A 303 -17.72 -9.79 24.11
C THR A 303 -16.99 -9.71 25.44
N GLY A 304 -16.83 -8.50 25.93
CA GLY A 304 -16.29 -8.18 27.26
C GLY A 304 -17.33 -7.54 28.17
N TYR A 305 -17.18 -7.78 29.47
CA TYR A 305 -17.89 -7.02 30.51
C TYR A 305 -16.95 -6.00 31.16
N ARG A 306 -17.50 -4.86 31.56
CA ARG A 306 -16.72 -3.78 32.21
C ARG A 306 -16.19 -4.23 33.57
N VAL A 307 -14.92 -3.92 33.84
CA VAL A 307 -14.24 -4.24 35.09
C VAL A 307 -13.85 -2.93 35.79
N LEU A 308 -14.42 -2.70 36.97
CA LEU A 308 -14.11 -1.56 37.81
C LEU A 308 -13.02 -1.89 38.85
N PRO A 309 -12.23 -0.91 39.32
CA PRO A 309 -12.21 0.49 38.84
C PRO A 309 -11.61 0.61 37.45
N ASP A 310 -12.04 1.64 36.74
CA ASP A 310 -11.44 1.98 35.46
C ASP A 310 -10.01 2.46 35.65
N PRO A 311 -9.09 2.08 34.74
CA PRO A 311 -7.72 2.56 34.78
C PRO A 311 -7.65 4.01 34.28
N ALA A 312 -6.65 4.76 34.75
CA ALA A 312 -6.40 6.12 34.24
C ALA A 312 -6.06 6.12 32.74
N HIS A 313 -5.33 5.09 32.30
CA HIS A 313 -4.93 4.89 30.88
C HIS A 313 -4.93 3.40 30.54
N ALA A 314 -5.17 3.09 29.28
CA ALA A 314 -4.90 1.76 28.75
C ALA A 314 -3.38 1.49 28.73
N PRO A 315 -2.93 0.24 28.93
CA PRO A 315 -1.53 -0.13 28.72
C PRO A 315 -1.03 0.23 27.32
N GLU A 316 0.28 0.41 27.18
CA GLU A 316 0.88 0.65 25.86
C GLU A 316 0.69 -0.54 24.94
N ASP A 317 0.53 -0.26 23.65
CA ASP A 317 0.35 -1.27 22.62
C ASP A 317 1.67 -1.99 22.32
N HIS A 318 1.62 -3.31 22.25
CA HIS A 318 2.70 -4.09 21.65
C HIS A 318 2.54 -4.08 20.13
N LEU A 319 3.56 -3.59 19.41
CA LEU A 319 3.57 -3.62 17.96
C LEU A 319 3.51 -5.08 17.49
N GLN A 320 2.39 -5.49 16.94
CA GLN A 320 2.23 -6.81 16.35
C GLN A 320 2.54 -6.73 14.85
N TRP A 321 3.48 -7.58 14.43
CA TRP A 321 3.87 -7.71 13.04
C TRP A 321 3.20 -8.97 12.45
N PRO A 322 2.19 -8.85 11.58
CA PRO A 322 1.50 -10.00 11.03
C PRO A 322 2.43 -10.93 10.25
N LEU A 323 2.22 -12.24 10.35
CA LEU A 323 3.05 -13.25 9.69
C LEU A 323 3.15 -13.03 8.16
N TRP A 324 2.05 -12.63 7.52
CA TRP A 324 2.05 -12.36 6.09
C TRP A 324 3.01 -11.23 5.70
N MET A 325 3.13 -10.17 6.51
CA MET A 325 4.10 -9.09 6.27
C MET A 325 5.54 -9.60 6.38
N THR A 326 5.82 -10.46 7.36
CA THR A 326 7.13 -11.10 7.51
C THR A 326 7.48 -11.93 6.26
N LEU A 327 6.53 -12.73 5.76
CA LEU A 327 6.72 -13.54 4.57
C LEU A 327 6.95 -12.68 3.31
N PHE A 328 6.20 -11.57 3.15
CA PHE A 328 6.40 -10.64 2.04
C PHE A 328 7.77 -9.97 2.08
N VAL A 329 8.21 -9.49 3.25
CA VAL A 329 9.54 -8.87 3.41
C VAL A 329 10.64 -9.90 3.14
N ALA A 330 10.49 -11.12 3.64
CA ALA A 330 11.45 -12.20 3.38
C ALA A 330 11.54 -12.53 1.88
N ALA A 331 10.40 -12.60 1.17
CA ALA A 331 10.37 -12.83 -0.27
C ALA A 331 11.03 -11.68 -1.06
N MET A 332 10.83 -10.43 -0.64
CA MET A 332 11.51 -9.27 -1.26
C MET A 332 13.02 -9.33 -1.06
N ILE A 333 13.49 -9.64 0.15
CA ILE A 333 14.93 -9.79 0.44
C ILE A 333 15.53 -10.90 -0.41
N LEU A 334 14.87 -12.07 -0.48
CA LEU A 334 15.33 -13.19 -1.30
C LEU A 334 15.40 -12.82 -2.79
N SER A 335 14.42 -12.10 -3.31
CA SER A 335 14.43 -11.62 -4.70
C SER A 335 15.61 -10.68 -4.98
N LEU A 336 15.91 -9.76 -4.07
CA LEU A 336 17.07 -8.86 -4.18
C LEU A 336 18.40 -9.61 -4.12
N LEU A 337 18.51 -10.65 -3.27
CA LEU A 337 19.69 -11.51 -3.21
C LEU A 337 19.90 -12.27 -4.51
N ILE A 338 18.86 -12.83 -5.11
CA ILE A 338 18.92 -13.51 -6.40
C ILE A 338 19.41 -12.54 -7.49
N ILE A 339 18.85 -11.32 -7.55
CA ILE A 339 19.31 -10.29 -8.49
C ILE A 339 20.80 -9.99 -8.27
N SER A 340 21.23 -9.80 -7.04
CA SER A 340 22.63 -9.52 -6.68
C SER A 340 23.56 -10.63 -7.18
N ILE A 341 23.21 -11.89 -6.96
CA ILE A 341 23.97 -13.05 -7.44
C ILE A 341 24.01 -13.09 -8.97
N MET A 342 22.90 -12.83 -9.65
CA MET A 342 22.85 -12.79 -11.11
C MET A 342 23.72 -11.67 -11.67
N VAL A 343 23.68 -10.48 -11.09
CA VAL A 343 24.47 -9.32 -11.53
C VAL A 343 25.96 -9.57 -11.29
N THR A 344 26.36 -10.07 -10.11
CA THR A 344 27.75 -10.36 -9.80
C THR A 344 28.33 -11.47 -10.67
N GLY A 345 27.60 -12.57 -10.84
CA GLY A 345 27.99 -13.65 -11.75
C GLY A 345 28.16 -13.19 -13.21
N TYR A 346 27.29 -12.27 -13.63
CA TYR A 346 27.40 -11.65 -14.94
C TYR A 346 28.64 -10.76 -15.08
N LEU A 347 28.90 -9.89 -14.11
CA LEU A 347 30.07 -9.01 -14.11
C LEU A 347 31.38 -9.82 -14.12
N GLN A 348 31.46 -10.92 -13.37
CA GLN A 348 32.59 -11.84 -13.38
C GLN A 348 32.82 -12.50 -14.77
N LYS A 349 31.73 -13.00 -15.41
CA LYS A 349 31.82 -13.56 -16.77
C LYS A 349 32.33 -12.52 -17.78
N ARG A 350 31.92 -11.25 -17.63
CA ARG A 350 32.39 -10.16 -18.49
C ARG A 350 33.89 -9.89 -18.27
N LYS A 351 34.34 -9.83 -17.03
CA LYS A 351 35.74 -9.62 -16.67
C LYS A 351 36.64 -10.76 -17.24
N ASN A 352 36.26 -12.01 -17.03
CA ASN A 352 36.98 -13.16 -17.55
C ASN A 352 37.07 -13.15 -19.08
N LYS A 353 35.98 -12.72 -19.78
CA LYS A 353 36.00 -12.64 -21.25
C LYS A 353 36.90 -11.52 -21.78
N SER A 354 37.03 -10.40 -21.07
CA SER A 354 37.95 -9.31 -21.40
C SER A 354 39.42 -9.73 -21.19
N ASP A 355 39.72 -10.43 -20.11
CA ASP A 355 41.06 -10.95 -19.82
C ASP A 355 41.55 -12.00 -20.84
N LEU A 356 40.64 -12.90 -21.26
CA LEU A 356 40.95 -13.88 -22.32
C LEU A 356 41.22 -13.20 -23.67
N ARG A 357 40.48 -12.14 -24.04
CA ARG A 357 40.75 -11.35 -25.25
C ARG A 357 42.07 -10.61 -25.17
N GLY A 358 42.42 -10.04 -24.02
CA GLY A 358 43.72 -9.39 -23.82
C GLY A 358 44.88 -10.36 -23.98
N LYS A 359 44.78 -11.55 -23.39
CA LYS A 359 45.81 -12.60 -23.53
C LYS A 359 45.94 -13.11 -24.99
N HIS A 360 44.84 -13.22 -25.73
CA HIS A 360 44.90 -13.66 -27.15
C HIS A 360 45.58 -12.62 -28.03
N ILE A 361 45.29 -11.32 -27.83
CA ILE A 361 45.93 -10.23 -28.57
C ILE A 361 47.44 -10.17 -28.28
N LEU A 362 47.85 -10.31 -27.02
CA LEU A 362 49.27 -10.34 -26.64
C LEU A 362 49.99 -11.52 -27.25
N ARG A 363 49.37 -12.71 -27.33
CA ARG A 363 49.94 -13.91 -27.93
C ARG A 363 50.12 -13.77 -29.46
N GLU A 364 49.16 -13.12 -30.16
CA GLU A 364 49.30 -12.86 -31.58
C GLU A 364 50.37 -11.80 -31.88
N THR A 365 50.53 -10.81 -31.01
CA THR A 365 51.58 -9.80 -31.18
C THR A 365 52.99 -10.35 -30.94
N CYS A 366 53.15 -11.25 -29.96
CA CYS A 366 54.42 -11.95 -29.72
C CYS A 366 54.78 -12.98 -30.82
N LEU A 367 53.84 -13.51 -31.57
CA LEU A 367 54.11 -14.45 -32.67
C LEU A 367 54.46 -13.75 -34.00
N ARG A 368 54.26 -12.44 -34.09
CA ARG A 368 54.57 -11.64 -35.29
C ARG A 368 55.83 -10.75 -35.14
N ALA A 369 56.41 -10.71 -33.94
CA ALA A 369 57.74 -10.11 -33.68
C ALA A 369 58.83 -11.19 -33.69
#